data_66aa50f89ab9a225fc66a5c095de1357
#
_entry.id   66aa50f89ab9a225fc66a5c095de1357
#
_cell.length_a   1.000
_cell.length_b   1.000
_cell.length_c   1.000
_cell.angle_alpha   90.00
_cell.angle_beta   90.00
_cell.angle_gamma   90.00
#
_symmetry.space_group_name_H-M   'P 1'
#
loop_
_entity.id
_entity.type
_entity.pdbx_description
1 polymer ?
#
loop_
_entity_poly.entity_id
_entity_poly.type
_entity_poly.pdbx_seq_one_letter_code
_entity_poly.pdbx_strand_id
1 'polypeptide(L)'
;MCGRFSSSTQLSFLLERFRAEPSGVEDHQPSWNVAPASDILVVVAGSDGARQLRELRWGLVPRWAKDPKAGNRMINMRAETVREKPTWQRTLAQKRCIIPIDGFYEWQDQGKGRRKQPFYIAARDEQPLALGGLWATWRDPDSGDELWTCTILTTTANKLMASVHHRMPVILAPESWDAWLDSDNHDVEQLAALLEPAPEELLALWPVDPAVGNPRNNRPELLRPLEGHEPVTA
;
A
#
# COMPACT_ATOMS: atom_id res chain seq x y z
N MET A 1 -4.89 10.19 -3.11
CA MET A 1 -4.51 8.78 -3.38
C MET A 1 -3.31 8.46 -2.49
N CYS A 2 -3.31 7.31 -1.81
CA CYS A 2 -2.26 6.90 -0.88
C CYS A 2 -0.85 7.09 -1.49
N GLY A 3 -0.18 8.16 -1.14
CA GLY A 3 1.15 8.53 -1.63
C GLY A 3 2.18 8.63 -0.51
N ARG A 4 1.79 8.29 0.71
CA ARG A 4 2.63 8.31 1.90
C ARG A 4 2.05 7.40 2.97
N PHE A 5 2.90 6.63 3.66
CA PHE A 5 2.45 5.75 4.75
C PHE A 5 3.54 5.57 5.82
N SER A 6 3.20 4.92 6.92
CA SER A 6 4.16 4.50 7.95
C SER A 6 4.34 2.98 7.93
N SER A 7 5.54 2.53 8.21
CA SER A 7 5.96 1.13 8.31
C SER A 7 7.00 1.04 9.44
N SER A 8 6.53 0.96 10.66
CA SER A 8 7.37 0.93 11.87
C SER A 8 7.21 -0.36 12.67
N THR A 9 6.25 -1.19 12.32
CA THR A 9 6.02 -2.50 12.94
C THR A 9 7.23 -3.41 12.75
N GLN A 10 7.62 -4.12 13.81
CA GLN A 10 8.77 -5.01 13.81
C GLN A 10 8.63 -6.14 12.78
N LEU A 11 9.75 -6.48 12.12
CA LEU A 11 9.80 -7.53 11.10
C LEU A 11 9.23 -8.86 11.59
N SER A 12 9.63 -9.30 12.79
CA SER A 12 9.17 -10.55 13.39
C SER A 12 7.65 -10.62 13.54
N PHE A 13 7.02 -9.51 13.93
CA PHE A 13 5.57 -9.42 14.05
C PHE A 13 4.90 -9.55 12.67
N LEU A 14 5.45 -8.90 11.64
CA LEU A 14 4.91 -8.98 10.28
C LEU A 14 5.04 -10.40 9.71
N LEU A 15 6.17 -11.07 9.94
CA LEU A 15 6.36 -12.47 9.52
C LEU A 15 5.33 -13.39 10.15
N GLU A 16 5.10 -13.27 11.46
CA GLU A 16 4.10 -14.07 12.18
C GLU A 16 2.69 -13.76 11.68
N ARG A 17 2.30 -12.47 11.63
CA ARG A 17 0.96 -12.02 11.25
C ARG A 17 0.57 -12.47 9.85
N PHE A 18 1.47 -12.34 8.89
CA PHE A 18 1.21 -12.69 7.50
C PHE A 18 1.57 -14.14 7.17
N ARG A 19 2.07 -14.93 8.15
CA ARG A 19 2.58 -16.31 7.98
C ARG A 19 3.55 -16.37 6.79
N ALA A 20 4.54 -15.47 6.79
CA ALA A 20 5.49 -15.32 5.71
C ALA A 20 6.92 -15.63 6.20
N GLU A 21 7.73 -16.19 5.30
CA GLU A 21 9.16 -16.37 5.52
C GLU A 21 9.92 -15.15 4.97
N PRO A 22 11.04 -14.75 5.62
CA PRO A 22 11.85 -13.67 5.09
C PRO A 22 12.58 -14.10 3.81
N SER A 23 12.57 -13.25 2.79
CA SER A 23 13.24 -13.52 1.52
C SER A 23 14.13 -12.31 1.14
N GLY A 24 15.39 -12.37 1.52
CA GLY A 24 16.35 -11.29 1.30
C GLY A 24 16.15 -10.07 2.22
N VAL A 25 15.36 -10.23 3.29
CA VAL A 25 15.12 -9.20 4.32
C VAL A 25 15.70 -9.71 5.63
N GLU A 26 16.76 -9.07 6.12
CA GLU A 26 17.41 -9.42 7.39
C GLU A 26 16.98 -8.50 8.54
N ASP A 27 16.66 -7.25 8.22
CA ASP A 27 16.25 -6.21 9.15
C ASP A 27 15.23 -5.27 8.50
N HIS A 28 14.47 -4.55 9.30
CA HIS A 28 13.54 -3.51 8.86
C HIS A 28 13.70 -2.27 9.72
N GLN A 29 14.15 -1.19 9.07
CA GLN A 29 14.28 0.08 9.76
C GLN A 29 12.91 0.78 9.82
N PRO A 30 12.43 1.13 11.03
CA PRO A 30 11.15 1.82 11.18
C PRO A 30 11.10 3.12 10.37
N SER A 31 9.99 3.32 9.66
CA SER A 31 9.74 4.56 8.95
C SER A 31 8.31 5.05 9.20
N TRP A 32 8.23 6.30 9.64
CA TRP A 32 6.94 6.98 9.89
C TRP A 32 6.51 7.86 8.71
N ASN A 33 7.28 7.84 7.60
CA ASN A 33 7.04 8.70 6.46
C ASN A 33 7.59 8.12 5.15
N VAL A 34 7.18 6.90 4.82
CA VAL A 34 7.58 6.20 3.60
C VAL A 34 7.05 6.95 2.38
N ALA A 35 7.95 7.29 1.45
CA ALA A 35 7.64 8.01 0.23
C ALA A 35 7.75 7.10 -1.02
N PRO A 36 7.12 7.47 -2.15
CA PRO A 36 7.30 6.76 -3.41
C PRO A 36 8.77 6.60 -3.81
N ALA A 37 9.06 5.54 -4.55
CA ALA A 37 10.39 5.12 -4.98
C ALA A 37 11.30 4.59 -3.85
N SER A 38 10.80 4.45 -2.63
CA SER A 38 11.49 3.68 -1.58
C SER A 38 11.28 2.19 -1.79
N ASP A 39 12.22 1.38 -1.27
CA ASP A 39 12.01 -0.04 -1.08
C ASP A 39 11.11 -0.25 0.15
N ILE A 40 10.12 -1.12 0.02
CA ILE A 40 9.08 -1.35 1.03
C ILE A 40 8.86 -2.84 1.22
N LEU A 41 8.43 -3.23 2.41
CA LEU A 41 8.07 -4.61 2.72
C LEU A 41 6.80 -5.03 1.97
N VAL A 42 6.84 -6.20 1.36
CA VAL A 42 5.74 -6.74 0.56
C VAL A 42 5.65 -8.25 0.74
N VAL A 43 4.45 -8.76 0.99
CA VAL A 43 4.19 -10.20 1.03
C VAL A 43 3.74 -10.67 -0.35
N VAL A 44 4.44 -11.66 -0.89
CA VAL A 44 4.14 -12.32 -2.17
C VAL A 44 4.02 -13.82 -1.97
N ALA A 45 3.35 -14.51 -2.90
CA ALA A 45 3.45 -15.96 -3.00
C ALA A 45 4.79 -16.34 -3.65
N GLY A 46 5.52 -17.26 -3.01
CA GLY A 46 6.67 -17.95 -3.60
C GLY A 46 6.25 -18.95 -4.66
N SER A 47 7.23 -19.50 -5.37
CA SER A 47 6.99 -20.54 -6.40
C SER A 47 6.42 -21.86 -5.85
N ASP A 48 6.60 -22.10 -4.58
CA ASP A 48 6.09 -23.24 -3.81
C ASP A 48 4.74 -22.95 -3.13
N GLY A 49 4.17 -21.76 -3.36
CA GLY A 49 2.95 -21.30 -2.71
C GLY A 49 3.15 -20.73 -1.30
N ALA A 50 4.34 -20.87 -0.70
CA ALA A 50 4.64 -20.27 0.59
C ALA A 50 4.67 -18.74 0.49
N ARG A 51 4.23 -18.07 1.55
CA ARG A 51 4.29 -16.60 1.59
C ARG A 51 5.71 -16.13 1.91
N GLN A 52 6.20 -15.20 1.14
CA GLN A 52 7.52 -14.60 1.31
C GLN A 52 7.37 -13.10 1.58
N LEU A 53 8.02 -12.59 2.62
CA LEU A 53 8.17 -11.16 2.87
C LEU A 53 9.48 -10.70 2.22
N ARG A 54 9.36 -9.75 1.29
CA ARG A 54 10.46 -9.22 0.48
C ARG A 54 10.44 -7.70 0.47
N GLU A 55 11.54 -7.10 0.08
CA GLU A 55 11.58 -5.68 -0.29
C GLU A 55 11.33 -5.51 -1.78
N LEU A 56 10.38 -4.64 -2.13
CA LEU A 56 10.09 -4.22 -3.50
C LEU A 56 10.07 -2.69 -3.58
N ARG A 57 10.57 -2.15 -4.70
CA ARG A 57 10.47 -0.72 -4.96
C ARG A 57 9.02 -0.30 -5.17
N TRP A 58 8.57 0.71 -4.42
CA TRP A 58 7.24 1.28 -4.57
C TRP A 58 7.14 2.23 -5.77
N GLY A 59 6.43 1.81 -6.77
CA GLY A 59 6.28 2.43 -8.08
C GLY A 59 6.53 1.40 -9.17
N LEU A 60 5.46 0.75 -9.65
CA LEU A 60 5.53 -0.35 -10.60
C LEU A 60 6.14 0.08 -11.93
N VAL A 61 7.23 -0.55 -12.32
CA VAL A 61 7.93 -0.29 -13.58
C VAL A 61 7.44 -1.26 -14.66
N PRO A 62 6.79 -0.76 -15.73
CA PRO A 62 6.37 -1.62 -16.84
C PRO A 62 7.57 -2.28 -17.51
N ARG A 63 7.44 -3.53 -17.97
CA ARG A 63 8.53 -4.28 -18.62
C ARG A 63 9.13 -3.59 -19.85
N TRP A 64 8.36 -2.76 -20.54
CA TRP A 64 8.80 -2.01 -21.72
C TRP A 64 9.47 -0.69 -21.40
N ALA A 65 9.49 -0.26 -20.14
CA ALA A 65 10.10 0.99 -19.74
C ALA A 65 11.61 0.95 -19.94
N LYS A 66 12.18 2.04 -20.45
CA LYS A 66 13.63 2.21 -20.63
C LYS A 66 14.33 2.74 -19.38
N ASP A 67 13.57 3.37 -18.47
CA ASP A 67 14.06 4.00 -17.25
C ASP A 67 13.15 3.60 -16.07
N PRO A 68 13.70 3.10 -14.96
CA PRO A 68 12.93 2.75 -13.76
C PRO A 68 12.18 3.92 -13.15
N LYS A 69 12.52 5.17 -13.47
CA LYS A 69 11.76 6.37 -13.08
C LYS A 69 10.32 6.39 -13.61
N ALA A 70 10.01 5.59 -14.63
CA ALA A 70 8.63 5.42 -15.11
C ALA A 70 7.70 4.94 -13.99
N GLY A 71 8.20 4.13 -13.05
CA GLY A 71 7.47 3.66 -11.88
C GLY A 71 7.00 4.77 -10.95
N ASN A 72 7.67 5.91 -10.89
CA ASN A 72 7.30 7.02 -10.00
C ASN A 72 5.89 7.57 -10.25
N ARG A 73 5.31 7.29 -11.42
CA ARG A 73 3.93 7.66 -11.78
C ARG A 73 2.94 6.51 -11.57
N MET A 74 3.42 5.33 -11.18
CA MET A 74 2.65 4.12 -11.02
C MET A 74 2.71 3.58 -9.59
N ILE A 75 2.70 4.48 -8.62
CA ILE A 75 2.65 4.15 -7.19
C ILE A 75 1.28 3.61 -6.77
N ASN A 76 0.24 4.00 -7.50
CA ASN A 76 -1.13 3.54 -7.29
C ASN A 76 -1.78 3.10 -8.61
N MET A 77 -2.60 2.07 -8.54
CA MET A 77 -3.43 1.59 -9.65
C MET A 77 -4.90 1.55 -9.22
N ARG A 78 -5.79 2.08 -10.05
CA ARG A 78 -7.23 2.07 -9.75
C ARG A 78 -7.82 0.68 -9.98
N ALA A 79 -8.64 0.20 -9.05
CA ALA A 79 -9.36 -1.07 -9.16
C ALA A 79 -10.19 -1.14 -10.45
N GLU A 80 -10.83 -0.04 -10.84
CA GLU A 80 -11.62 0.06 -12.08
C GLU A 80 -10.75 -0.18 -13.32
N THR A 81 -9.54 0.39 -13.35
CA THR A 81 -8.58 0.17 -14.44
C THR A 81 -8.14 -1.30 -14.53
N VAL A 82 -7.98 -1.95 -13.37
CA VAL A 82 -7.61 -3.38 -13.32
C VAL A 82 -8.76 -4.25 -13.85
N ARG A 83 -10.00 -3.92 -13.49
CA ARG A 83 -11.20 -4.63 -13.96
C ARG A 83 -11.44 -4.49 -15.48
N GLU A 84 -11.12 -3.33 -16.04
CA GLU A 84 -11.44 -3.00 -17.44
C GLU A 84 -10.34 -3.42 -18.45
N LYS A 85 -9.06 -3.38 -18.05
CA LYS A 85 -7.96 -3.55 -19.00
C LYS A 85 -7.35 -4.95 -18.98
N PRO A 86 -7.37 -5.71 -20.09
CA PRO A 86 -6.87 -7.09 -20.15
C PRO A 86 -5.42 -7.26 -19.65
N THR A 87 -4.56 -6.26 -19.89
CA THR A 87 -3.17 -6.30 -19.41
C THR A 87 -3.13 -6.34 -17.89
N TRP A 88 -3.97 -5.54 -17.21
CA TRP A 88 -4.02 -5.48 -15.76
C TRP A 88 -4.77 -6.66 -15.16
N GLN A 89 -5.77 -7.20 -15.86
CA GLN A 89 -6.43 -8.46 -15.47
C GLN A 89 -5.43 -9.62 -15.42
N ARG A 90 -4.52 -9.71 -16.40
CA ARG A 90 -3.43 -10.72 -16.38
C ARG A 90 -2.47 -10.49 -15.20
N THR A 91 -2.17 -9.24 -14.88
CA THR A 91 -1.33 -8.93 -13.73
C THR A 91 -2.05 -9.27 -12.43
N LEU A 92 -3.34 -8.97 -12.33
CA LEU A 92 -4.19 -9.36 -11.20
C LEU A 92 -4.23 -10.88 -11.04
N ALA A 93 -4.35 -11.64 -12.12
CA ALA A 93 -4.39 -13.09 -12.08
C ALA A 93 -3.07 -13.75 -11.64
N GLN A 94 -1.91 -13.06 -11.71
CA GLN A 94 -0.60 -13.70 -11.55
C GLN A 94 0.36 -13.01 -10.58
N LYS A 95 0.19 -11.72 -10.34
CA LYS A 95 1.21 -10.86 -9.70
C LYS A 95 0.62 -10.01 -8.57
N ARG A 96 -0.06 -10.68 -7.66
CA ARG A 96 -0.68 -10.05 -6.48
C ARG A 96 0.30 -10.03 -5.31
N CYS A 97 0.16 -9.02 -4.48
CA CYS A 97 0.90 -8.92 -3.24
C CYS A 97 0.07 -8.22 -2.16
N ILE A 98 0.50 -8.35 -0.91
CA ILE A 98 0.03 -7.56 0.22
C ILE A 98 1.14 -6.63 0.64
N ILE A 99 0.82 -5.36 0.85
CA ILE A 99 1.73 -4.35 1.36
C ILE A 99 1.33 -4.05 2.81
N PRO A 100 2.07 -4.58 3.81
CA PRO A 100 1.81 -4.27 5.21
C PRO A 100 2.22 -2.84 5.53
N ILE A 101 1.33 -2.09 6.19
CA ILE A 101 1.59 -0.73 6.66
C ILE A 101 0.96 -0.52 8.03
N ASP A 102 1.47 0.40 8.85
CA ASP A 102 0.82 0.76 10.12
C ASP A 102 -0.38 1.68 9.88
N GLY A 103 -0.27 2.57 8.91
CA GLY A 103 -1.31 3.51 8.49
C GLY A 103 -0.80 4.38 7.36
N PHE A 104 -1.67 5.17 6.78
CA PHE A 104 -1.32 6.01 5.62
C PHE A 104 -1.78 7.45 5.82
N TYR A 105 -1.19 8.34 5.01
CA TYR A 105 -1.54 9.76 5.02
C TYR A 105 -2.35 10.15 3.79
N GLU A 106 -3.33 11.00 4.00
CA GLU A 106 -4.07 11.68 2.93
C GLU A 106 -4.26 13.16 3.25
N TRP A 107 -4.42 13.97 2.21
CA TRP A 107 -4.47 15.43 2.31
C TRP A 107 -5.85 15.95 1.99
N GLN A 108 -6.55 16.42 3.02
CA GLN A 108 -7.85 17.05 2.87
C GLN A 108 -7.71 18.44 2.24
N ASP A 109 -8.52 18.71 1.22
CA ASP A 109 -8.59 20.02 0.59
C ASP A 109 -9.34 21.00 1.50
N GLN A 110 -8.70 22.10 1.85
CA GLN A 110 -9.23 23.14 2.71
C GLN A 110 -9.89 24.31 1.94
N GLY A 111 -10.05 24.15 0.62
CA GLY A 111 -10.58 25.15 -0.27
C GLY A 111 -9.51 26.07 -0.88
N LYS A 112 -9.97 26.91 -1.80
CA LYS A 112 -9.10 27.75 -2.65
C LYS A 112 -8.14 28.63 -1.82
N GLY A 113 -6.86 28.50 -2.09
CA GLY A 113 -5.80 29.32 -1.48
C GLY A 113 -5.33 28.84 -0.09
N ARG A 114 -5.92 27.80 0.47
CA ARG A 114 -5.49 27.21 1.74
C ARG A 114 -4.59 26.00 1.50
N ARG A 115 -3.65 25.76 2.43
CA ARG A 115 -2.85 24.53 2.43
C ARG A 115 -3.73 23.35 2.79
N LYS A 116 -3.51 22.22 2.12
CA LYS A 116 -4.17 20.96 2.47
C LYS A 116 -3.77 20.52 3.88
N GLN A 117 -4.73 19.99 4.64
CA GLN A 117 -4.50 19.42 5.95
C GLN A 117 -4.19 17.93 5.80
N PRO A 118 -3.01 17.41 6.20
CA PRO A 118 -2.76 15.99 6.24
C PRO A 118 -3.52 15.33 7.38
N PHE A 119 -4.07 14.17 7.10
CA PHE A 119 -4.66 13.24 8.04
C PHE A 119 -3.86 11.95 8.04
N TYR A 120 -3.72 11.33 9.20
CA TYR A 120 -3.24 9.97 9.33
C TYR A 120 -4.44 9.05 9.51
N ILE A 121 -4.42 7.92 8.83
CA ILE A 121 -5.47 6.91 8.82
C ILE A 121 -4.85 5.57 9.20
N ALA A 122 -5.38 4.92 10.24
CA ALA A 122 -4.89 3.62 10.72
C ALA A 122 -6.06 2.70 11.10
N ALA A 123 -5.75 1.44 11.36
CA ALA A 123 -6.72 0.51 11.92
C ALA A 123 -7.07 0.91 13.37
N ARG A 124 -8.34 0.74 13.75
CA ARG A 124 -8.81 1.05 15.12
C ARG A 124 -8.23 0.15 16.19
N ASP A 125 -7.87 -1.06 15.82
CA ASP A 125 -7.23 -2.06 16.68
C ASP A 125 -5.69 -1.96 16.70
N GLU A 126 -5.16 -0.90 16.09
CA GLU A 126 -3.72 -0.61 15.98
C GLU A 126 -2.91 -1.71 15.26
N GLN A 127 -3.60 -2.63 14.59
CA GLN A 127 -2.95 -3.67 13.82
C GLN A 127 -2.50 -3.16 12.44
N PRO A 128 -1.39 -3.67 11.88
CA PRO A 128 -0.99 -3.34 10.53
C PRO A 128 -2.10 -3.64 9.51
N LEU A 129 -2.36 -2.68 8.64
CA LEU A 129 -3.26 -2.80 7.50
C LEU A 129 -2.59 -3.62 6.39
N ALA A 130 -3.36 -4.46 5.72
CA ALA A 130 -2.93 -5.27 4.58
C ALA A 130 -3.42 -4.61 3.28
N LEU A 131 -2.59 -3.79 2.63
CA LEU A 131 -3.00 -3.18 1.38
C LEU A 131 -2.85 -4.16 0.21
N GLY A 132 -3.90 -4.27 -0.61
CA GLY A 132 -3.84 -5.01 -1.86
C GLY A 132 -2.93 -4.30 -2.86
N GLY A 133 -2.04 -5.06 -3.47
CA GLY A 133 -1.09 -4.55 -4.45
C GLY A 133 -0.87 -5.50 -5.61
N LEU A 134 -0.27 -4.97 -6.67
CA LEU A 134 0.26 -5.74 -7.79
C LEU A 134 1.76 -5.51 -7.88
N TRP A 135 2.48 -6.54 -8.32
CA TRP A 135 3.93 -6.43 -8.50
C TRP A 135 4.37 -6.80 -9.91
N ALA A 136 5.57 -6.39 -10.29
CA ALA A 136 6.19 -6.74 -11.55
C ALA A 136 7.71 -6.76 -11.41
N THR A 137 8.36 -7.55 -12.25
CA THR A 137 9.80 -7.47 -12.45
C THR A 137 10.11 -6.65 -13.69
N TRP A 138 11.09 -5.79 -13.58
CA TRP A 138 11.67 -5.03 -14.69
C TRP A 138 13.15 -5.39 -14.78
N ARG A 139 13.64 -5.56 -16.00
CA ARG A 139 15.06 -5.83 -16.23
C ARG A 139 15.69 -4.62 -16.86
N ASP A 140 16.77 -4.16 -16.26
CA ASP A 140 17.56 -3.05 -16.79
C ASP A 140 18.09 -3.42 -18.18
N PRO A 141 17.79 -2.62 -19.24
CA PRO A 141 18.23 -2.94 -20.59
C PRO A 141 19.75 -2.85 -20.78
N ASP A 142 20.46 -2.09 -19.94
CA ASP A 142 21.89 -1.85 -20.06
C ASP A 142 22.70 -2.82 -19.18
N SER A 143 22.35 -2.98 -17.89
CA SER A 143 23.06 -3.86 -16.95
C SER A 143 22.53 -5.29 -16.93
N GLY A 144 21.26 -5.50 -17.28
CA GLY A 144 20.58 -6.79 -17.15
C GLY A 144 20.06 -7.08 -15.74
N ASP A 145 20.25 -6.19 -14.79
CA ASP A 145 19.80 -6.34 -13.40
C ASP A 145 18.27 -6.39 -13.32
N GLU A 146 17.78 -7.21 -12.41
CA GLU A 146 16.35 -7.35 -12.18
C GLU A 146 15.90 -6.49 -10.99
N LEU A 147 14.88 -5.65 -11.23
CA LEU A 147 14.24 -4.81 -10.23
C LEU A 147 12.80 -5.29 -9.99
N TRP A 148 12.49 -5.63 -8.75
CA TRP A 148 11.15 -5.96 -8.31
C TRP A 148 10.43 -4.69 -7.87
N THR A 149 9.24 -4.48 -8.41
CA THR A 149 8.48 -3.25 -8.18
C THR A 149 7.03 -3.56 -7.86
N CYS A 150 6.35 -2.68 -7.12
CA CYS A 150 4.94 -2.86 -6.76
C CYS A 150 4.14 -1.56 -6.88
N THR A 151 2.81 -1.70 -6.91
CA THR A 151 1.83 -0.61 -6.90
C THR A 151 0.72 -0.93 -5.91
N ILE A 152 0.22 0.08 -5.20
CA ILE A 152 -0.93 -0.05 -4.30
C ILE A 152 -2.22 0.03 -5.14
N LEU A 153 -3.15 -0.90 -4.91
CA LEU A 153 -4.49 -0.82 -5.48
C LEU A 153 -5.34 0.18 -4.70
N THR A 154 -6.12 0.96 -5.43
CA THR A 154 -7.01 1.97 -4.84
C THR A 154 -8.43 1.81 -5.37
N THR A 155 -9.40 2.08 -4.50
CA THR A 155 -10.83 2.03 -4.80
C THR A 155 -11.52 3.34 -4.40
N THR A 156 -12.82 3.44 -4.57
CA THR A 156 -13.62 4.56 -4.04
C THR A 156 -13.51 4.63 -2.52
N ALA A 157 -13.57 5.83 -1.98
CA ALA A 157 -13.58 6.01 -0.53
C ALA A 157 -14.88 5.49 0.10
N ASN A 158 -14.80 4.86 1.30
CA ASN A 158 -15.94 4.69 2.17
C ASN A 158 -16.37 6.06 2.75
N LYS A 159 -17.47 6.14 3.50
CA LYS A 159 -18.00 7.43 4.02
C LYS A 159 -17.02 8.13 4.95
N LEU A 160 -16.30 7.38 5.82
CA LEU A 160 -15.32 7.95 6.73
C LEU A 160 -14.19 8.63 5.93
N MET A 161 -13.60 7.92 4.98
CA MET A 161 -12.52 8.41 4.13
C MET A 161 -12.95 9.53 3.18
N ALA A 162 -14.22 9.55 2.73
CA ALA A 162 -14.75 10.58 1.84
C ALA A 162 -14.68 11.98 2.44
N SER A 163 -14.62 12.10 3.77
CA SER A 163 -14.41 13.38 4.46
C SER A 163 -13.03 13.98 4.20
N VAL A 164 -12.03 13.16 3.83
CA VAL A 164 -10.65 13.58 3.58
C VAL A 164 -10.31 13.50 2.08
N HIS A 165 -10.63 12.38 1.45
CA HIS A 165 -10.30 12.14 0.04
C HIS A 165 -11.31 11.19 -0.61
N HIS A 166 -11.59 11.35 -1.91
CA HIS A 166 -12.57 10.54 -2.67
C HIS A 166 -12.07 9.13 -3.05
N ARG A 167 -10.81 8.79 -2.73
CA ARG A 167 -10.20 7.47 -2.96
C ARG A 167 -9.55 6.97 -1.68
N MET A 168 -9.47 5.65 -1.54
CA MET A 168 -8.72 4.98 -0.48
C MET A 168 -7.96 3.77 -1.05
N PRO A 169 -6.90 3.27 -0.37
CA PRO A 169 -6.29 2.00 -0.75
C PRO A 169 -7.30 0.85 -0.57
N VAL A 170 -7.16 -0.19 -1.37
CA VAL A 170 -7.82 -1.48 -1.13
C VAL A 170 -7.17 -2.09 0.12
N ILE A 171 -7.96 -2.33 1.16
CA ILE A 171 -7.51 -2.96 2.40
C ILE A 171 -8.14 -4.36 2.45
N LEU A 172 -7.30 -5.37 2.45
CA LEU A 172 -7.73 -6.77 2.43
C LEU A 172 -8.00 -7.26 3.85
N ALA A 173 -9.19 -7.80 4.08
CA ALA A 173 -9.51 -8.45 5.34
C ALA A 173 -8.69 -9.75 5.50
N PRO A 174 -8.31 -10.15 6.74
CA PRO A 174 -7.49 -11.34 6.98
C PRO A 174 -8.01 -12.61 6.31
N GLU A 175 -9.33 -12.77 6.24
CA GLU A 175 -10.00 -13.93 5.65
C GLU A 175 -9.77 -14.04 4.14
N SER A 176 -9.43 -12.94 3.49
CA SER A 176 -9.20 -12.90 2.04
C SER A 176 -7.73 -13.10 1.64
N TRP A 177 -6.78 -13.10 2.60
CA TRP A 177 -5.35 -13.16 2.27
C TRP A 177 -4.94 -14.45 1.59
N ASP A 178 -5.50 -15.60 2.01
CA ASP A 178 -5.22 -16.89 1.38
C ASP A 178 -5.67 -16.87 -0.08
N ALA A 179 -6.92 -16.49 -0.35
CA ALA A 179 -7.45 -16.40 -1.71
C ALA A 179 -6.73 -15.35 -2.57
N TRP A 180 -6.31 -14.22 -1.97
CA TRP A 180 -5.59 -13.16 -2.66
C TRP A 180 -4.18 -13.59 -3.09
N LEU A 181 -3.46 -14.31 -2.21
CA LEU A 181 -2.08 -14.74 -2.47
C LEU A 181 -1.98 -16.13 -3.10
N ASP A 182 -3.09 -16.84 -3.28
CA ASP A 182 -3.10 -18.15 -3.95
C ASP A 182 -2.64 -18.00 -5.41
N SER A 183 -1.44 -18.53 -5.72
CA SER A 183 -0.86 -18.46 -7.07
C SER A 183 -1.66 -19.24 -8.11
N ASP A 184 -2.46 -20.23 -7.69
CA ASP A 184 -3.28 -21.05 -8.57
C ASP A 184 -4.66 -20.45 -8.81
N ASN A 185 -5.05 -19.43 -8.04
CA ASN A 185 -6.28 -18.69 -8.27
C ASN A 185 -6.08 -17.67 -9.40
N HIS A 186 -6.62 -17.95 -10.56
CA HIS A 186 -6.60 -17.09 -11.75
C HIS A 186 -7.97 -16.48 -12.07
N ASP A 187 -8.97 -16.69 -11.21
CA ASP A 187 -10.32 -16.14 -11.39
C ASP A 187 -10.32 -14.62 -11.17
N VAL A 188 -10.26 -13.90 -12.29
CA VAL A 188 -10.21 -12.42 -12.28
C VAL A 188 -11.47 -11.81 -11.66
N GLU A 189 -12.66 -12.44 -11.83
CA GLU A 189 -13.91 -11.92 -11.26
C GLU A 189 -13.91 -12.05 -9.75
N GLN A 190 -13.54 -13.22 -9.24
CA GLN A 190 -13.41 -13.46 -7.80
C GLN A 190 -12.37 -12.52 -7.17
N LEU A 191 -11.19 -12.37 -7.80
CA LEU A 191 -10.13 -11.49 -7.31
C LEU A 191 -10.54 -10.02 -7.36
N ALA A 192 -11.24 -9.61 -8.41
CA ALA A 192 -11.72 -8.24 -8.54
C ALA A 192 -12.82 -7.90 -7.52
N ALA A 193 -13.59 -8.88 -7.06
CA ALA A 193 -14.57 -8.68 -6.00
C ALA A 193 -13.94 -8.27 -4.65
N LEU A 194 -12.64 -8.56 -4.43
CA LEU A 194 -11.90 -8.13 -3.24
C LEU A 194 -11.43 -6.66 -3.30
N LEU A 195 -11.60 -5.98 -4.44
CA LEU A 195 -11.14 -4.60 -4.65
C LEU A 195 -12.19 -3.55 -4.22
N GLU A 196 -12.92 -3.83 -3.15
CA GLU A 196 -13.96 -2.96 -2.61
C GLU A 196 -13.43 -2.06 -1.48
N PRO A 197 -14.12 -0.96 -1.15
CA PRO A 197 -13.80 -0.16 0.02
C PRO A 197 -13.88 -0.99 1.31
N ALA A 198 -12.91 -0.81 2.20
CA ALA A 198 -12.97 -1.43 3.51
C ALA A 198 -14.15 -0.88 4.35
N PRO A 199 -14.68 -1.66 5.31
CA PRO A 199 -15.68 -1.19 6.26
C PRO A 199 -15.21 0.06 7.01
N GLU A 200 -16.15 0.98 7.28
CA GLU A 200 -15.83 2.24 7.97
C GLU A 200 -15.31 1.99 9.39
N GLU A 201 -15.86 0.98 10.04
CA GLU A 201 -15.54 0.58 11.41
C GLU A 201 -14.13 0.06 11.59
N LEU A 202 -13.46 -0.33 10.50
CA LEU A 202 -12.07 -0.77 10.52
C LEU A 202 -11.11 0.38 10.84
N LEU A 203 -11.45 1.61 10.45
CA LEU A 203 -10.52 2.73 10.40
C LEU A 203 -10.82 3.80 11.45
N ALA A 204 -9.75 4.46 11.88
CA ALA A 204 -9.77 5.75 12.55
C ALA A 204 -8.90 6.73 11.78
N LEU A 205 -9.25 8.03 11.82
CA LEU A 205 -8.48 9.08 11.18
C LEU A 205 -8.40 10.34 12.05
N TRP A 206 -7.29 11.05 11.96
CA TRP A 206 -7.06 12.30 12.68
C TRP A 206 -6.11 13.23 11.93
N PRO A 207 -6.25 14.56 12.10
CA PRO A 207 -5.34 15.51 11.50
C PRO A 207 -3.97 15.45 12.18
N VAL A 208 -2.91 15.56 11.38
CA VAL A 208 -1.52 15.51 11.84
C VAL A 208 -0.73 16.73 11.39
N ASP A 209 0.48 16.87 11.94
CA ASP A 209 1.37 17.99 11.61
C ASP A 209 1.70 18.02 10.11
N PRO A 210 1.52 19.18 9.45
CA PRO A 210 1.92 19.41 8.05
C PRO A 210 3.40 19.11 7.74
N ALA A 211 4.26 18.98 8.75
CA ALA A 211 5.65 18.57 8.60
C ALA A 211 5.80 17.22 7.88
N VAL A 212 4.79 16.33 7.93
CA VAL A 212 4.76 15.05 7.18
C VAL A 212 4.87 15.26 5.67
N GLY A 213 4.50 16.43 5.15
CA GLY A 213 4.63 16.76 3.73
C GLY A 213 6.06 16.71 3.20
N ASN A 214 7.06 16.91 4.06
CA ASN A 214 8.47 16.74 3.70
C ASN A 214 8.94 15.31 3.99
N PRO A 215 9.32 14.50 2.99
CA PRO A 215 9.75 13.12 3.17
C PRO A 215 11.05 12.95 3.99
N ARG A 216 11.80 14.03 4.20
CA ARG A 216 12.99 14.02 5.06
C ARG A 216 12.65 14.01 6.55
N ASN A 217 11.42 14.39 6.90
CA ASN A 217 10.94 14.27 8.27
C ASN A 217 10.49 12.80 8.47
N ASN A 218 11.20 12.08 9.32
CA ASN A 218 10.90 10.69 9.63
C ASN A 218 11.06 10.46 11.13
N ARG A 219 9.96 10.57 11.88
CA ARG A 219 9.93 10.45 13.34
C ARG A 219 8.52 10.08 13.81
N PRO A 220 8.37 9.39 14.96
CA PRO A 220 7.09 8.88 15.45
C PRO A 220 6.06 9.97 15.77
N GLU A 221 6.50 11.20 16.10
CA GLU A 221 5.61 12.33 16.38
C GLU A 221 4.71 12.70 15.20
N LEU A 222 5.10 12.34 13.98
CA LEU A 222 4.29 12.59 12.77
C LEU A 222 2.95 11.84 12.77
N LEU A 223 2.83 10.78 13.58
CA LEU A 223 1.59 10.00 13.72
C LEU A 223 0.61 10.62 14.72
N ARG A 224 1.07 11.56 15.56
CA ARG A 224 0.26 12.08 16.66
C ARG A 224 -0.84 13.02 16.14
N PRO A 225 -2.06 12.93 16.72
CA PRO A 225 -3.10 13.92 16.48
C PRO A 225 -2.59 15.33 16.78
N LEU A 226 -3.07 16.32 16.03
CA LEU A 226 -2.88 17.71 16.40
C LEU A 226 -3.54 17.99 17.75
N GLU A 227 -2.97 18.93 18.51
CA GLU A 227 -3.49 19.32 19.82
C GLU A 227 -4.99 19.68 19.74
N GLY A 228 -5.77 19.13 20.68
CA GLY A 228 -7.22 19.33 20.73
C GLY A 228 -8.03 18.47 19.73
N HIS A 229 -7.40 17.52 19.04
CA HIS A 229 -8.10 16.61 18.12
C HIS A 229 -8.00 15.17 18.61
N GLU A 230 -9.14 14.49 18.58
CA GLU A 230 -9.25 13.06 18.88
C GLU A 230 -9.42 12.26 17.58
N PRO A 231 -9.03 10.97 17.55
CA PRO A 231 -9.33 10.10 16.41
C PRO A 231 -10.84 10.04 16.11
N VAL A 232 -11.21 10.29 14.87
CA VAL A 232 -12.58 10.16 14.37
C VAL A 232 -12.78 8.74 13.86
N THR A 233 -13.87 8.11 14.28
CA THR A 233 -14.33 6.77 13.86
C THR A 233 -15.73 6.87 13.29
N ALA A 234 -16.17 5.83 12.56
CA ALA A 234 -17.55 5.71 12.09
C ALA A 234 -18.51 5.35 13.25
#